data_5c4257fe689e7595be7b70d3a209fd3a
#
_entry.id   5c4257fe689e7595be7b70d3a209fd3a
#
_cell.length_a   1.000
_cell.length_b   1.000
_cell.length_c   1.000
_cell.angle_alpha   90.00
_cell.angle_beta   90.00
_cell.angle_gamma   90.00
#
_symmetry.space_group_name_H-M   'P 1'
#
loop_
_entity.id
_entity.type
_entity.pdbx_description
1 polymer ?
#
loop_
_entity_poly.entity_id
_entity_poly.type
_entity_poly.pdbx_seq_one_letter_code
_entity_poly.pdbx_strand_id
1 'polypeptide(L)'
;MSEYICVFDCETLPDAKALLRTLPEDLVKAATDKNGKIDEKALSLLACEEQRKNSGSAFLPVLFHKVVCISAVLADKNGKFIKVNTIEGKDEHEIIANFLNFIENHAPRLVSYNGRGFDLPMLMIRAMKYNLRAPRYYNTSDKWCNYRTRYDATWAMDLLDFISDFRAVSGLRLDTLCAMLGMPGKYDVHGDQVLELFYANKLEKIKEYCESDTLN
;
A
#
# COMPACT_ATOMS: atom_id res chain seq x y z
N MET A 1 10.66 -4.01 -23.63
CA MET A 1 9.53 -3.33 -22.98
C MET A 1 8.63 -4.39 -22.38
N SER A 2 7.97 -4.10 -21.28
CA SER A 2 7.02 -5.04 -20.66
C SER A 2 5.84 -5.34 -21.58
N GLU A 3 5.33 -6.56 -21.53
CA GLU A 3 4.08 -6.94 -22.22
C GLU A 3 2.84 -6.49 -21.44
N TYR A 4 2.99 -6.16 -20.16
CA TYR A 4 1.90 -5.80 -19.25
C TYR A 4 2.16 -4.51 -18.51
N ILE A 5 1.07 -3.78 -18.26
CA ILE A 5 1.01 -2.68 -17.29
C ILE A 5 0.22 -3.20 -16.09
N CYS A 6 0.76 -3.00 -14.89
CA CYS A 6 0.12 -3.35 -13.63
C CYS A 6 -0.06 -2.07 -12.82
N VAL A 7 -1.29 -1.54 -12.80
CA VAL A 7 -1.67 -0.47 -11.86
C VAL A 7 -2.04 -1.14 -10.55
N PHE A 8 -1.44 -0.74 -9.44
CA PHE A 8 -1.68 -1.41 -8.16
C PHE A 8 -1.79 -0.42 -7.01
N ASP A 9 -2.51 -0.84 -5.99
CA ASP A 9 -2.67 -0.16 -4.72
C ASP A 9 -2.68 -1.16 -3.56
N CYS A 10 -2.37 -0.70 -2.34
CA CYS A 10 -2.31 -1.53 -1.14
C CYS A 10 -3.17 -0.94 -0.03
N GLU A 11 -4.05 -1.74 0.55
CA GLU A 11 -4.68 -1.39 1.82
C GLU A 11 -3.91 -1.98 3.00
N THR A 12 -3.72 -1.18 4.00
CA THR A 12 -2.87 -1.52 5.15
C THR A 12 -3.53 -1.20 6.48
N LEU A 13 -3.02 -1.87 7.52
CA LEU A 13 -3.35 -1.59 8.91
C LEU A 13 -2.09 -1.33 9.73
N PRO A 14 -2.21 -0.67 10.89
CA PRO A 14 -1.15 -0.69 11.89
C PRO A 14 -0.75 -2.11 12.28
N ASP A 15 0.56 -2.42 12.28
CA ASP A 15 1.07 -3.70 12.76
C ASP A 15 1.18 -3.69 14.28
N ALA A 16 0.15 -4.18 14.98
CA ALA A 16 0.11 -4.23 16.43
C ALA A 16 1.36 -4.90 17.05
N LYS A 17 1.93 -5.93 16.38
CA LYS A 17 3.15 -6.59 16.86
C LYS A 17 4.38 -5.69 16.77
N ALA A 18 4.46 -4.84 15.77
CA ALA A 18 5.53 -3.84 15.67
C ALA A 18 5.32 -2.72 16.70
N LEU A 19 4.08 -2.26 16.85
CA LEU A 19 3.71 -1.20 17.80
C LEU A 19 4.03 -1.59 19.25
N LEU A 20 3.76 -2.83 19.66
CA LEU A 20 4.08 -3.33 20.99
C LEU A 20 5.55 -3.20 21.40
N ARG A 21 6.46 -3.16 20.41
CA ARG A 21 7.91 -3.09 20.64
C ARG A 21 8.44 -1.66 20.68
N THR A 22 7.63 -0.70 20.29
CA THR A 22 8.10 0.66 19.98
C THR A 22 7.29 1.76 20.64
N LEU A 23 6.03 1.48 20.99
CA LEU A 23 5.19 2.46 21.71
C LEU A 23 5.61 2.62 23.16
N PRO A 24 5.37 3.80 23.74
CA PRO A 24 5.50 4.02 25.18
C PRO A 24 4.69 3.01 26.00
N GLU A 25 5.24 2.61 27.13
CA GLU A 25 4.67 1.55 27.98
C GLU A 25 3.26 1.89 28.52
N ASP A 26 2.99 3.15 28.78
CA ASP A 26 1.68 3.65 29.21
C ASP A 26 0.59 3.46 28.14
N LEU A 27 0.90 3.68 26.87
CA LEU A 27 -0.02 3.41 25.77
C LEU A 27 -0.28 1.91 25.59
N VAL A 28 0.75 1.07 25.72
CA VAL A 28 0.59 -0.39 25.68
C VAL A 28 -0.28 -0.86 26.85
N LYS A 29 -0.05 -0.35 28.06
CA LYS A 29 -0.90 -0.63 29.24
C LYS A 29 -2.35 -0.20 29.04
N ALA A 30 -2.59 0.95 28.40
CA ALA A 30 -3.94 1.44 28.13
C ALA A 30 -4.71 0.54 27.14
N ALA A 31 -4.01 -0.18 26.25
CA ALA A 31 -4.58 -1.17 25.33
C ALA A 31 -4.60 -2.60 25.91
N THR A 32 -4.22 -2.81 27.15
CA THR A 32 -4.11 -4.14 27.79
C THR A 32 -5.24 -4.30 28.80
N ASP A 33 -5.96 -5.42 28.73
CA ASP A 33 -7.03 -5.76 29.65
C ASP A 33 -6.48 -6.24 31.03
N LYS A 34 -7.39 -6.48 31.98
CA LYS A 34 -7.05 -6.94 33.34
C LYS A 34 -6.36 -8.32 33.37
N ASN A 35 -6.47 -9.10 32.31
CA ASN A 35 -5.87 -10.42 32.16
C ASN A 35 -4.54 -10.39 31.39
N GLY A 36 -4.05 -9.19 31.05
CA GLY A 36 -2.82 -9.03 30.29
C GLY A 36 -2.98 -9.25 28.77
N LYS A 37 -4.22 -9.38 28.29
CA LYS A 37 -4.49 -9.51 26.85
C LYS A 37 -4.55 -8.13 26.19
N ILE A 38 -3.87 -7.99 25.07
CA ILE A 38 -3.82 -6.76 24.30
C ILE A 38 -4.98 -6.69 23.33
N ASP A 39 -5.68 -5.57 23.32
CA ASP A 39 -6.62 -5.19 22.28
C ASP A 39 -5.85 -4.52 21.14
N GLU A 40 -5.60 -5.30 20.06
CA GLU A 40 -4.84 -4.82 18.90
C GLU A 40 -5.52 -3.62 18.20
N LYS A 41 -6.86 -3.55 18.22
CA LYS A 41 -7.60 -2.43 17.65
C LYS A 41 -7.38 -1.18 18.50
N ALA A 42 -7.56 -1.28 19.81
CA ALA A 42 -7.33 -0.16 20.73
C ALA A 42 -5.88 0.33 20.66
N LEU A 43 -4.90 -0.59 20.61
CA LEU A 43 -3.48 -0.24 20.46
C LEU A 43 -3.22 0.53 19.17
N SER A 44 -3.81 0.08 18.05
CA SER A 44 -3.69 0.75 16.75
C SER A 44 -4.26 2.15 16.76
N LEU A 45 -5.43 2.35 17.38
CA LEU A 45 -6.05 3.66 17.53
C LEU A 45 -5.22 4.61 18.39
N LEU A 46 -4.70 4.13 19.53
CA LEU A 46 -3.82 4.91 20.40
C LEU A 46 -2.53 5.31 19.69
N ALA A 47 -1.95 4.41 18.89
CA ALA A 47 -0.75 4.71 18.09
C ALA A 47 -1.02 5.82 17.06
N CYS A 48 -2.15 5.73 16.33
CA CYS A 48 -2.56 6.75 15.38
C CYS A 48 -2.83 8.10 16.04
N GLU A 49 -3.43 8.10 17.22
CA GLU A 49 -3.68 9.32 17.98
C GLU A 49 -2.39 9.95 18.49
N GLU A 50 -1.46 9.15 19.00
CA GLU A 50 -0.14 9.63 19.44
C GLU A 50 0.66 10.19 18.25
N GLN A 51 0.63 9.50 17.11
CA GLN A 51 1.24 9.99 15.87
C GLN A 51 0.64 11.34 15.46
N ARG A 52 -0.68 11.51 15.56
CA ARG A 52 -1.36 12.78 15.25
C ARG A 52 -0.89 13.92 16.16
N LYS A 53 -0.71 13.66 17.46
CA LYS A 53 -0.18 14.66 18.40
C LYS A 53 1.24 15.10 18.03
N ASN A 54 2.07 14.14 17.59
CA ASN A 54 3.48 14.38 17.31
C ASN A 54 3.76 14.98 15.94
N SER A 55 2.94 14.65 14.91
CA SER A 55 3.21 15.03 13.50
C SER A 55 2.08 15.79 12.82
N GLY A 56 0.93 15.95 13.48
CA GLY A 56 -0.28 16.53 12.87
C GLY A 56 -1.07 15.54 12.00
N SER A 57 -0.56 14.32 11.74
CA SER A 57 -1.22 13.29 10.96
C SER A 57 -1.35 11.99 11.75
N ALA A 58 -2.50 11.32 11.64
CA ALA A 58 -2.71 10.00 12.23
C ALA A 58 -2.05 8.87 11.44
N PHE A 59 -1.54 9.16 10.22
CA PHE A 59 -0.90 8.17 9.37
C PHE A 59 0.46 7.79 9.94
N LEU A 60 0.62 6.51 10.28
CA LEU A 60 1.84 6.01 10.90
C LEU A 60 3.00 5.96 9.89
N PRO A 61 4.26 6.01 10.37
CA PRO A 61 5.41 5.71 9.53
C PRO A 61 5.33 4.32 8.88
N VAL A 62 5.90 4.19 7.69
CA VAL A 62 5.82 2.99 6.82
C VAL A 62 6.18 1.67 7.53
N LEU A 63 7.05 1.71 8.53
CA LEU A 63 7.48 0.55 9.32
C LEU A 63 6.37 -0.09 10.16
N PHE A 64 5.33 0.67 10.46
CA PHE A 64 4.23 0.24 11.35
C PHE A 64 3.00 -0.23 10.60
N HIS A 65 3.10 -0.39 9.29
CA HIS A 65 2.01 -0.91 8.47
C HIS A 65 2.18 -2.40 8.15
N LYS A 66 1.06 -3.13 8.12
CA LYS A 66 0.94 -4.47 7.56
C LYS A 66 -0.07 -4.47 6.42
N VAL A 67 0.16 -5.30 5.41
CA VAL A 67 -0.71 -5.43 4.24
C VAL A 67 -1.98 -6.20 4.60
N VAL A 68 -3.13 -5.68 4.16
CA VAL A 68 -4.44 -6.36 4.23
C VAL A 68 -4.81 -6.95 2.88
N CYS A 69 -4.67 -6.16 1.82
CA CYS A 69 -4.84 -6.61 0.45
C CYS A 69 -3.98 -5.78 -0.50
N ILE A 70 -3.74 -6.33 -1.67
CA ILE A 70 -3.15 -5.66 -2.82
C ILE A 70 -4.11 -5.88 -3.96
N SER A 71 -4.60 -4.82 -4.57
CA SER A 71 -5.41 -4.90 -5.79
C SER A 71 -4.64 -4.38 -6.98
N ALA A 72 -4.94 -4.93 -8.16
CA ALA A 72 -4.25 -4.56 -9.38
C ALA A 72 -5.18 -4.57 -10.59
N VAL A 73 -5.06 -3.54 -11.42
CA VAL A 73 -5.54 -3.53 -12.79
C VAL A 73 -4.42 -3.99 -13.69
N LEU A 74 -4.70 -5.01 -14.50
CA LEU A 74 -3.81 -5.48 -15.54
C LEU A 74 -4.26 -4.92 -16.89
N ALA A 75 -3.34 -4.32 -17.63
CA ALA A 75 -3.52 -3.91 -19.01
C ALA A 75 -2.39 -4.46 -19.89
N ASP A 76 -2.63 -4.54 -21.20
CA ASP A 76 -1.59 -4.87 -22.16
C ASP A 76 -0.59 -3.70 -22.34
N LYS A 77 0.47 -3.91 -23.08
CA LYS A 77 1.51 -2.89 -23.35
C LYS A 77 1.00 -1.60 -24.03
N ASN A 78 -0.18 -1.64 -24.63
CA ASN A 78 -0.82 -0.50 -25.28
C ASN A 78 -1.83 0.20 -24.37
N GLY A 79 -1.99 -0.27 -23.12
CA GLY A 79 -2.92 0.28 -22.16
C GLY A 79 -4.35 -0.28 -22.28
N LYS A 80 -4.58 -1.32 -23.08
CA LYS A 80 -5.89 -1.96 -23.16
C LYS A 80 -6.15 -2.77 -21.91
N PHE A 81 -7.24 -2.43 -21.20
CA PHE A 81 -7.69 -3.13 -20.01
C PHE A 81 -7.86 -4.64 -20.25
N ILE A 82 -7.37 -5.46 -19.35
CA ILE A 82 -7.53 -6.92 -19.35
C ILE A 82 -8.43 -7.34 -18.19
N LYS A 83 -8.07 -6.96 -16.95
CA LYS A 83 -8.85 -7.30 -15.75
C LYS A 83 -8.45 -6.44 -14.56
N VAL A 84 -9.33 -6.35 -13.58
CA VAL A 84 -9.02 -5.95 -12.20
C VAL A 84 -9.12 -7.17 -11.31
N ASN A 85 -8.26 -7.27 -10.30
CA ASN A 85 -8.26 -8.39 -9.37
C ASN A 85 -7.49 -8.04 -8.10
N THR A 86 -7.99 -8.50 -6.97
CA THR A 86 -7.24 -8.50 -5.71
C THR A 86 -6.32 -9.71 -5.66
N ILE A 87 -5.07 -9.51 -5.26
CA ILE A 87 -4.07 -10.58 -5.11
C ILE A 87 -4.51 -11.50 -3.98
N GLU A 88 -4.72 -12.77 -4.31
CA GLU A 88 -5.16 -13.77 -3.35
C GLU A 88 -4.03 -14.19 -2.42
N GLY A 89 -4.38 -14.57 -1.21
CA GLY A 89 -3.51 -15.12 -0.19
C GLY A 89 -4.28 -15.30 1.12
N LYS A 90 -3.97 -16.35 1.85
CA LYS A 90 -4.62 -16.64 3.15
C LYS A 90 -4.11 -15.73 4.28
N ASP A 91 -2.95 -15.12 4.09
CA ASP A 91 -2.32 -14.21 5.02
C ASP A 91 -1.42 -13.19 4.30
N GLU A 92 -0.90 -12.23 5.06
CA GLU A 92 -0.01 -11.19 4.53
C GLU A 92 1.21 -11.76 3.78
N HIS A 93 1.79 -12.85 4.30
CA HIS A 93 2.95 -13.48 3.67
C HIS A 93 2.63 -13.96 2.26
N GLU A 94 1.52 -14.68 2.08
CA GLU A 94 1.12 -15.19 0.77
C GLU A 94 0.73 -14.08 -0.19
N ILE A 95 0.00 -13.04 0.28
CA ILE A 95 -0.38 -11.89 -0.55
C ILE A 95 0.88 -11.22 -1.13
N ILE A 96 1.87 -10.92 -0.29
CA ILE A 96 3.12 -10.30 -0.73
C ILE A 96 3.92 -11.26 -1.62
N ALA A 97 4.03 -12.53 -1.27
CA ALA A 97 4.74 -13.52 -2.07
C ALA A 97 4.15 -13.64 -3.48
N ASN A 98 2.82 -13.69 -3.60
CA ASN A 98 2.14 -13.79 -4.88
C ASN A 98 2.32 -12.54 -5.74
N PHE A 99 2.28 -11.35 -5.13
CA PHE A 99 2.57 -10.11 -5.85
C PHE A 99 4.02 -10.04 -6.34
N LEU A 100 4.99 -10.39 -5.49
CA LEU A 100 6.40 -10.43 -5.88
C LEU A 100 6.67 -11.47 -6.96
N ASN A 101 6.08 -12.66 -6.86
CA ASN A 101 6.17 -13.70 -7.89
C ASN A 101 5.58 -13.23 -9.23
N PHE A 102 4.50 -12.48 -9.20
CA PHE A 102 3.95 -11.87 -10.42
C PHE A 102 4.97 -10.90 -11.06
N ILE A 103 5.62 -10.04 -10.27
CA ILE A 103 6.67 -9.13 -10.76
C ILE A 103 7.85 -9.93 -11.33
N GLU A 104 8.31 -10.97 -10.63
CA GLU A 104 9.44 -11.81 -11.08
C GLU A 104 9.16 -12.49 -12.42
N ASN A 105 7.96 -13.06 -12.58
CA ASN A 105 7.63 -13.89 -13.73
C ASN A 105 7.25 -13.07 -14.96
N HIS A 106 6.64 -11.91 -14.79
CA HIS A 106 6.05 -11.14 -15.90
C HIS A 106 6.75 -9.81 -16.18
N ALA A 107 7.59 -9.33 -15.28
CA ALA A 107 8.25 -8.03 -15.40
C ALA A 107 7.27 -6.93 -15.88
N PRO A 108 6.11 -6.72 -15.22
CA PRO A 108 5.15 -5.72 -15.66
C PRO A 108 5.71 -4.31 -15.47
N ARG A 109 5.25 -3.35 -16.27
CA ARG A 109 5.40 -1.95 -15.90
C ARG A 109 4.49 -1.66 -14.71
N LEU A 110 5.05 -1.27 -13.56
CA LEU A 110 4.29 -0.91 -12.38
C LEU A 110 3.80 0.54 -12.50
N VAL A 111 2.55 0.78 -12.13
CA VAL A 111 1.95 2.11 -12.01
C VAL A 111 1.26 2.20 -10.66
N SER A 112 1.41 3.31 -9.96
CA SER A 112 0.79 3.54 -8.65
C SER A 112 0.61 5.03 -8.38
N TYR A 113 -0.23 5.38 -7.42
CA TYR A 113 -0.35 6.75 -6.92
C TYR A 113 0.31 6.88 -5.56
N ASN A 114 1.43 7.60 -5.46
CA ASN A 114 2.27 7.66 -4.26
C ASN A 114 2.95 6.34 -3.86
N GLY A 115 2.94 5.34 -4.73
CA GLY A 115 3.48 4.02 -4.40
C GLY A 115 4.98 4.02 -4.12
N ARG A 116 5.73 4.91 -4.73
CA ARG A 116 7.15 5.12 -4.43
C ARG A 116 7.37 5.72 -3.04
N GLY A 117 6.42 6.54 -2.58
CA GLY A 117 6.45 7.15 -1.25
C GLY A 117 5.96 6.23 -0.14
N PHE A 118 5.15 5.21 -0.45
CA PHE A 118 4.53 4.37 0.55
C PHE A 118 4.50 2.87 0.19
N ASP A 119 3.76 2.46 -0.84
CA ASP A 119 3.46 1.06 -1.11
C ASP A 119 4.70 0.21 -1.38
N LEU A 120 5.55 0.63 -2.30
CA LEU A 120 6.75 -0.12 -2.67
C LEU A 120 7.74 -0.27 -1.50
N PRO A 121 8.11 0.80 -0.77
CA PRO A 121 8.94 0.67 0.43
C PRO A 121 8.31 -0.23 1.48
N MET A 122 7.00 -0.08 1.74
CA MET A 122 6.27 -0.88 2.71
C MET A 122 6.29 -2.37 2.32
N LEU A 123 5.93 -2.71 1.08
CA LEU A 123 5.98 -4.08 0.56
C LEU A 123 7.36 -4.71 0.68
N MET A 124 8.43 -3.95 0.38
CA MET A 124 9.80 -4.45 0.48
C MET A 124 10.21 -4.69 1.95
N ILE A 125 9.81 -3.81 2.87
CA ILE A 125 10.04 -4.00 4.31
C ILE A 125 9.30 -5.24 4.82
N ARG A 126 8.04 -5.43 4.39
CA ARG A 126 7.27 -6.62 4.76
C ARG A 126 7.86 -7.89 4.13
N ALA A 127 8.33 -7.83 2.89
CA ALA A 127 9.05 -8.93 2.24
C ALA A 127 10.30 -9.35 3.05
N MET A 128 11.09 -8.38 3.53
CA MET A 128 12.24 -8.66 4.41
C MET A 128 11.80 -9.36 5.70
N LYS A 129 10.71 -8.94 6.33
CA LYS A 129 10.16 -9.57 7.54
C LYS A 129 9.85 -11.06 7.31
N TYR A 130 9.42 -11.42 6.11
CA TYR A 130 9.03 -12.79 5.73
C TYR A 130 10.13 -13.56 4.99
N ASN A 131 11.35 -13.01 4.88
CA ASN A 131 12.46 -13.59 4.13
C ASN A 131 12.12 -13.84 2.64
N LEU A 132 11.21 -13.07 2.07
CA LEU A 132 10.86 -13.12 0.66
C LEU A 132 11.93 -12.40 -0.17
N ARG A 133 12.16 -12.88 -1.38
CA ARG A 133 13.12 -12.31 -2.32
C ARG A 133 12.40 -11.50 -3.40
N ALA A 134 13.02 -10.40 -3.83
CA ALA A 134 12.55 -9.57 -4.92
C ALA A 134 13.74 -9.17 -5.83
N PRO A 135 14.44 -10.15 -6.43
CA PRO A 135 15.69 -9.88 -7.17
C PRO A 135 15.45 -8.96 -8.36
N ARG A 136 14.35 -9.12 -9.09
CA ARG A 136 14.00 -8.25 -10.22
C ARG A 136 13.78 -6.81 -9.78
N TYR A 137 13.03 -6.60 -8.70
CA TYR A 137 12.79 -5.25 -8.17
C TYR A 137 14.09 -4.56 -7.73
N TYR A 138 15.03 -5.30 -7.14
CA TYR A 138 16.32 -4.77 -6.67
C TYR A 138 17.43 -4.78 -7.72
N ASN A 139 17.20 -5.33 -8.90
CA ASN A 139 18.20 -5.34 -9.96
C ASN A 139 18.36 -3.94 -10.57
N THR A 140 19.44 -3.26 -10.17
CA THR A 140 19.81 -1.94 -10.69
C THR A 140 20.91 -2.01 -11.77
N SER A 141 21.46 -3.19 -12.02
CA SER A 141 22.48 -3.40 -13.05
C SER A 141 21.88 -3.55 -14.46
N ASP A 142 20.61 -3.94 -14.54
CA ASP A 142 19.88 -4.01 -15.80
C ASP A 142 19.26 -2.64 -16.11
N LYS A 143 19.90 -1.90 -16.99
CA LYS A 143 19.36 -0.61 -17.47
C LYS A 143 18.10 -0.73 -18.31
N TRP A 144 17.75 -1.93 -18.75
CA TRP A 144 16.57 -2.21 -19.57
C TRP A 144 15.35 -2.63 -18.77
N CYS A 145 15.56 -3.03 -17.50
CA CYS A 145 14.48 -3.39 -16.57
C CYS A 145 14.84 -2.93 -15.15
N ASN A 146 14.63 -1.66 -14.85
CA ASN A 146 14.99 -1.07 -13.55
C ASN A 146 13.80 -0.39 -12.89
N TYR A 147 13.24 -1.03 -11.86
CA TYR A 147 12.11 -0.51 -11.09
C TYR A 147 12.49 0.63 -10.12
N ARG A 148 13.78 0.84 -9.87
CA ARG A 148 14.24 1.77 -8.83
C ARG A 148 14.69 3.12 -9.35
N THR A 149 14.70 3.31 -10.65
CA THR A 149 15.06 4.58 -11.25
C THR A 149 13.96 5.61 -11.00
N ARG A 150 14.25 6.66 -10.23
CA ARG A 150 13.24 7.62 -9.78
C ARG A 150 12.66 8.46 -10.92
N TYR A 151 13.52 8.92 -11.83
CA TYR A 151 13.14 9.86 -12.89
C TYR A 151 12.84 9.18 -14.23
N ASP A 152 12.75 7.85 -14.24
CA ASP A 152 12.40 7.05 -15.41
C ASP A 152 11.10 6.29 -15.11
N ALA A 153 10.04 6.64 -15.83
CA ALA A 153 8.72 6.02 -15.69
C ALA A 153 8.55 4.74 -16.52
N THR A 154 9.63 4.22 -17.12
CA THR A 154 9.53 3.06 -18.02
C THR A 154 9.08 1.80 -17.30
N TRP A 155 9.59 1.54 -16.08
CA TRP A 155 9.30 0.31 -15.35
C TRP A 155 8.49 0.52 -14.08
N ALA A 156 8.65 1.66 -13.39
CA ALA A 156 7.86 2.01 -12.23
C ALA A 156 7.46 3.48 -12.30
N MET A 157 6.20 3.73 -12.58
CA MET A 157 5.62 5.06 -12.68
C MET A 157 4.84 5.36 -11.39
N ASP A 158 5.27 6.36 -10.64
CA ASP A 158 4.47 6.97 -9.58
C ASP A 158 3.74 8.18 -10.17
N LEU A 159 2.41 8.08 -10.30
CA LEU A 159 1.60 9.14 -10.90
C LEU A 159 1.67 10.43 -10.10
N LEU A 160 1.75 10.33 -8.76
CA LEU A 160 1.88 11.54 -7.94
C LEU A 160 3.22 12.24 -8.17
N ASP A 161 4.34 11.51 -8.27
CA ASP A 161 5.63 12.12 -8.62
C ASP A 161 5.58 12.76 -10.01
N PHE A 162 4.95 12.07 -10.97
CA PHE A 162 4.87 12.54 -12.35
C PHE A 162 4.02 13.80 -12.52
N ILE A 163 2.83 13.84 -11.90
CA ILE A 163 1.89 14.96 -11.98
C ILE A 163 2.37 16.16 -11.16
N SER A 164 3.10 15.91 -10.05
CA SER A 164 3.60 16.98 -9.16
C SER A 164 4.98 17.50 -9.55
N ASP A 165 5.52 17.09 -10.68
CA ASP A 165 6.91 17.37 -11.06
C ASP A 165 7.89 16.98 -9.92
N PHE A 166 7.84 15.69 -9.55
CA PHE A 166 8.63 15.10 -8.47
C PHE A 166 8.52 15.81 -7.12
N ARG A 167 7.28 16.16 -6.75
CA ARG A 167 6.90 16.82 -5.50
C ARG A 167 7.22 18.32 -5.46
N ALA A 168 7.46 18.96 -6.60
CA ALA A 168 7.54 20.42 -6.66
C ALA A 168 6.19 21.07 -6.32
N VAL A 169 5.08 20.41 -6.64
CA VAL A 169 3.72 20.79 -6.22
C VAL A 169 3.23 19.86 -5.12
N SER A 170 2.68 20.43 -4.04
CA SER A 170 2.12 19.68 -2.91
C SER A 170 0.58 19.65 -2.93
N GLY A 171 -0.02 18.79 -2.09
CA GLY A 171 -1.47 18.76 -1.87
C GLY A 171 -2.27 18.02 -2.93
N LEU A 172 -1.64 17.36 -3.87
CA LEU A 172 -2.33 16.54 -4.88
C LEU A 172 -2.79 15.21 -4.24
N ARG A 173 -4.08 15.15 -3.94
CA ARG A 173 -4.74 13.91 -3.44
C ARG A 173 -5.47 13.26 -4.61
N LEU A 174 -5.44 11.91 -4.66
CA LEU A 174 -6.11 11.15 -5.72
C LEU A 174 -7.59 11.53 -5.85
N ASP A 175 -8.33 11.57 -4.72
CA ASP A 175 -9.75 11.95 -4.71
C ASP A 175 -10.01 13.32 -5.36
N THR A 176 -9.19 14.30 -4.99
CA THR A 176 -9.34 15.66 -5.51
C THR A 176 -9.01 15.71 -7.00
N LEU A 177 -8.00 14.95 -7.42
CA LEU A 177 -7.62 14.86 -8.83
C LEU A 177 -8.72 14.17 -9.64
N CYS A 178 -9.26 13.05 -9.18
CA CYS A 178 -10.37 12.35 -9.83
C CYS A 178 -11.58 13.26 -9.97
N ALA A 179 -11.97 13.95 -8.89
CA ALA A 179 -13.09 14.90 -8.93
C ALA A 179 -12.88 16.03 -9.95
N MET A 180 -11.66 16.59 -10.01
CA MET A 180 -11.33 17.64 -10.98
C MET A 180 -11.38 17.13 -12.42
N LEU A 181 -10.97 15.87 -12.65
CA LEU A 181 -10.97 15.25 -13.98
C LEU A 181 -12.33 14.68 -14.39
N GLY A 182 -13.35 14.74 -13.51
CA GLY A 182 -14.68 14.14 -13.75
C GLY A 182 -14.67 12.61 -13.73
N MET A 183 -13.69 12.00 -13.09
CA MET A 183 -13.61 10.56 -12.86
C MET A 183 -14.47 10.17 -11.65
N PRO A 184 -14.92 8.90 -11.52
CA PRO A 184 -15.80 8.46 -10.43
C PRO A 184 -15.25 8.77 -9.03
N GLY A 185 -13.93 8.72 -8.85
CA GLY A 185 -13.30 8.93 -7.56
C GLY A 185 -13.55 7.78 -6.58
N LYS A 186 -13.29 8.03 -5.31
CA LYS A 186 -13.49 7.02 -4.25
C LYS A 186 -14.97 6.79 -3.96
N TYR A 187 -15.36 5.52 -3.91
CA TYR A 187 -16.67 5.12 -3.41
C TYR A 187 -16.66 5.14 -1.87
N ASP A 188 -17.75 5.50 -1.25
CA ASP A 188 -18.18 5.48 0.18
C ASP A 188 -17.18 5.07 1.31
N VAL A 189 -16.01 4.53 1.01
CA VAL A 189 -14.98 4.11 1.96
C VAL A 189 -13.76 5.03 1.85
N HIS A 190 -13.21 5.42 3.00
CA HIS A 190 -11.97 6.17 3.10
C HIS A 190 -10.90 5.33 3.80
N GLY A 191 -9.63 5.57 3.52
CA GLY A 191 -8.51 4.80 4.10
C GLY A 191 -8.49 4.75 5.63
N ASP A 192 -9.06 5.76 6.31
CA ASP A 192 -9.23 5.78 7.77
C ASP A 192 -10.27 4.78 8.29
N GLN A 193 -11.15 4.26 7.42
CA GLN A 193 -12.16 3.26 7.78
C GLN A 193 -11.67 1.82 7.62
N VAL A 194 -10.52 1.60 6.98
CA VAL A 194 -9.96 0.25 6.73
C VAL A 194 -9.75 -0.51 8.04
N LEU A 195 -9.27 0.18 9.08
CA LEU A 195 -9.10 -0.40 10.41
C LEU A 195 -10.44 -0.92 10.99
N GLU A 196 -11.49 -0.09 10.93
CA GLU A 196 -12.81 -0.44 11.42
C GLU A 196 -13.42 -1.61 10.64
N LEU A 197 -13.33 -1.58 9.32
CA LEU A 197 -13.83 -2.64 8.44
C LEU A 197 -13.12 -3.97 8.70
N PHE A 198 -11.82 -3.95 8.91
CA PHE A 198 -11.04 -5.14 9.19
C PHE A 198 -11.48 -5.82 10.49
N TYR A 199 -11.56 -5.07 11.59
CA TYR A 199 -12.01 -5.63 12.88
C TYR A 199 -13.51 -5.94 12.93
N ALA A 200 -14.29 -5.41 11.99
CA ALA A 200 -15.68 -5.81 11.75
C ALA A 200 -15.81 -7.04 10.82
N ASN A 201 -14.72 -7.70 10.44
CA ASN A 201 -14.65 -8.83 9.50
C ASN A 201 -15.27 -8.52 8.12
N LYS A 202 -15.14 -7.27 7.65
CA LYS A 202 -15.67 -6.81 6.34
C LYS A 202 -14.55 -6.74 5.29
N LEU A 203 -13.76 -7.80 5.17
CA LEU A 203 -12.59 -7.83 4.28
C LEU A 203 -12.97 -7.59 2.80
N GLU A 204 -14.10 -8.11 2.35
CA GLU A 204 -14.56 -7.91 0.96
C GLU A 204 -14.78 -6.43 0.63
N LYS A 205 -15.30 -5.64 1.57
CA LYS A 205 -15.44 -4.19 1.36
C LYS A 205 -14.09 -3.47 1.25
N ILE A 206 -13.07 -3.96 1.95
CA ILE A 206 -11.70 -3.41 1.84
C ILE A 206 -11.13 -3.74 0.46
N LYS A 207 -11.35 -4.95 -0.06
CA LYS A 207 -10.91 -5.35 -1.40
C LYS A 207 -11.62 -4.54 -2.49
N GLU A 208 -12.94 -4.41 -2.42
CA GLU A 208 -13.74 -3.58 -3.35
C GLU A 208 -13.23 -2.13 -3.38
N TYR A 209 -12.92 -1.58 -2.21
CA TYR A 209 -12.36 -0.25 -2.08
C TYR A 209 -10.95 -0.16 -2.74
N CYS A 210 -10.06 -1.09 -2.45
CA CYS A 210 -8.73 -1.15 -3.05
C CYS A 210 -8.79 -1.33 -4.58
N GLU A 211 -9.70 -2.16 -5.09
CA GLU A 211 -9.94 -2.32 -6.54
C GLU A 211 -10.45 -1.04 -7.19
N SER A 212 -11.33 -0.29 -6.50
CA SER A 212 -11.82 1.00 -6.97
C SER A 212 -10.70 2.02 -7.09
N ASP A 213 -9.78 2.08 -6.11
CA ASP A 213 -8.64 3.00 -6.15
C ASP A 213 -7.67 2.67 -7.29
N THR A 214 -7.52 1.39 -7.66
CA THR A 214 -6.70 1.00 -8.82
C THR A 214 -7.35 1.27 -10.17
N LEU A 215 -8.68 1.43 -10.23
CA LEU A 215 -9.43 1.75 -11.45
C LEU A 215 -9.46 3.26 -11.73
N ASN A 216 -9.28 4.10 -10.72
CA ASN A 216 -9.23 5.56 -10.81
C ASN A 216 -7.82 6.05 -11.16
#